data_3a1eb6df59b55d2ff7793d1603ca3a3a
#
_entry.id   3a1eb6df59b55d2ff7793d1603ca3a3a
#
_cell.length_a   1.000
_cell.length_b   1.000
_cell.length_c   1.000
_cell.angle_alpha   90.00
_cell.angle_beta   90.00
_cell.angle_gamma   90.00
#
_symmetry.space_group_name_H-M   'P 1'
#
loop_
_entity.id
_entity.type
_entity.pdbx_description
1 polymer ?
#
loop_
_entity_poly.entity_id
_entity_poly.type
_entity_poly.pdbx_seq_one_letter_code
_entity_poly.pdbx_strand_id
1 'polypeptide(L)'
;MPPRHLKVMQKIVACRTEELGGQVYFCDACQDPRYSYHSCQDRHCPKCGNDKAEEWLTMQNALLLPVTYFMLTFTLPDTLNDVARRNQKFIYSLFFKTAAAALQKLAADPKFVGGQLGFFGVLQTWARDLAYHPHIHYIAAGGGLSADGSAWKAAREDFLVPVKALSKIFRAKFRDALKKKPALFAQVPSETWQKDWVVHCEPVGSGERAIKYLAPYIFRVAISNRRLLKLENGNV
;
A
#
# COMPACT_ATOMS: atom_id res chain seq x y z
N MET A 1 13.89 -15.13 20.48
CA MET A 1 13.63 -13.99 19.55
C MET A 1 14.95 -13.57 18.90
N PRO A 2 15.00 -13.30 17.59
CA PRO A 2 16.24 -12.86 16.92
C PRO A 2 16.76 -11.54 17.50
N PRO A 3 18.10 -11.36 17.66
CA PRO A 3 18.68 -10.17 18.28
C PRO A 3 18.28 -8.84 17.59
N ARG A 4 18.09 -8.88 16.28
CA ARG A 4 17.62 -7.69 15.51
C ARG A 4 16.20 -7.24 15.91
N HIS A 5 15.32 -8.18 16.30
CA HIS A 5 13.97 -7.85 16.75
C HIS A 5 14.00 -7.19 18.12
N LEU A 6 14.84 -7.71 19.04
CA LEU A 6 15.04 -7.09 20.37
C LEU A 6 15.54 -5.66 20.24
N LYS A 7 16.53 -5.41 19.35
CA LYS A 7 17.07 -4.07 19.10
C LYS A 7 15.99 -3.11 18.57
N VAL A 8 15.11 -3.57 17.69
CA VAL A 8 13.99 -2.74 17.18
C VAL A 8 13.00 -2.44 18.30
N MET A 9 12.64 -3.43 19.11
CA MET A 9 11.72 -3.24 20.25
C MET A 9 12.28 -2.23 21.25
N GLN A 10 13.56 -2.36 21.62
CA GLN A 10 14.25 -1.40 22.50
C GLN A 10 14.21 0.03 21.94
N LYS A 11 14.50 0.20 20.64
CA LYS A 11 14.38 1.51 19.98
C LYS A 11 12.96 2.07 20.04
N ILE A 12 11.94 1.22 19.86
CA ILE A 12 10.53 1.66 19.91
C ILE A 12 10.15 2.09 21.32
N VAL A 13 10.58 1.34 22.35
CA VAL A 13 10.35 1.68 23.76
C VAL A 13 11.01 3.01 24.10
N ALA A 14 12.28 3.17 23.76
CA ALA A 14 13.07 4.39 24.02
C ALA A 14 12.61 5.61 23.17
N CYS A 15 11.75 5.41 22.16
CA CYS A 15 11.36 6.47 21.24
C CYS A 15 10.63 7.61 21.92
N ARG A 16 11.19 8.83 21.84
CA ARG A 16 10.68 10.05 22.48
C ARG A 16 10.63 9.93 24.01
N THR A 17 11.66 9.31 24.56
CA THR A 17 11.94 9.30 25.99
C THR A 17 13.31 9.90 26.26
N GLU A 18 13.64 10.12 27.52
CA GLU A 18 14.94 10.62 27.99
C GLU A 18 16.10 9.74 27.58
N GLU A 19 15.90 8.42 27.36
CA GLU A 19 16.92 7.47 26.94
C GLU A 19 17.60 7.84 25.60
N LEU A 20 16.85 8.51 24.72
CA LEU A 20 17.41 8.99 23.43
C LEU A 20 17.95 10.42 23.49
N GLY A 21 17.92 11.04 24.69
CA GLY A 21 18.24 12.45 24.83
C GLY A 21 17.20 13.36 24.19
N GLY A 22 17.50 14.66 24.17
CA GLY A 22 16.54 15.64 23.65
C GLY A 22 17.05 17.08 23.86
N GLN A 23 16.15 18.01 23.66
CA GLN A 23 16.35 19.43 23.87
C GLN A 23 15.36 19.97 24.90
N VAL A 24 15.79 20.95 25.67
CA VAL A 24 14.94 21.67 26.62
C VAL A 24 14.74 23.09 26.07
N TYR A 25 13.52 23.50 25.99
CA TYR A 25 13.12 24.86 25.64
C TYR A 25 12.48 25.53 26.83
N PHE A 26 12.76 26.78 27.08
CA PHE A 26 12.13 27.58 28.11
C PHE A 26 11.16 28.57 27.46
N CYS A 27 9.99 28.71 28.06
CA CYS A 27 9.05 29.75 27.63
C CYS A 27 9.56 31.12 28.09
N ASP A 28 9.68 32.07 27.17
CA ASP A 28 10.17 33.43 27.53
C ASP A 28 9.25 34.16 28.52
N ALA A 29 7.96 33.83 28.54
CA ALA A 29 6.98 34.48 29.40
C ALA A 29 6.89 33.90 30.82
N CYS A 30 6.89 32.54 30.95
CA CYS A 30 6.67 31.90 32.26
C CYS A 30 7.90 31.05 32.71
N GLN A 31 8.96 30.96 31.90
CA GLN A 31 10.17 30.19 32.16
C GLN A 31 9.93 28.67 32.37
N ASP A 32 8.73 28.18 32.02
CA ASP A 32 8.44 26.76 32.12
C ASP A 32 9.25 25.94 31.12
N PRO A 33 9.91 24.84 31.57
CA PRO A 33 10.67 23.97 30.69
C PRO A 33 9.75 23.12 29.81
N ARG A 34 10.09 22.99 28.55
CA ARG A 34 9.46 22.07 27.57
C ARG A 34 10.52 21.12 27.04
N TYR A 35 10.29 19.83 27.21
CA TYR A 35 11.20 18.79 26.78
C TYR A 35 10.77 18.24 25.41
N SER A 36 11.72 18.19 24.48
CA SER A 36 11.54 17.56 23.16
C SER A 36 12.55 16.43 23.01
N TYR A 37 12.11 15.21 23.23
CA TYR A 37 12.97 14.04 23.13
C TYR A 37 13.14 13.56 21.70
N HIS A 38 14.33 13.03 21.38
CA HIS A 38 14.64 12.51 20.06
C HIS A 38 13.81 11.29 19.70
N SER A 39 13.46 11.18 18.41
CA SER A 39 12.76 10.03 17.85
C SER A 39 13.73 8.94 17.44
N CYS A 40 13.33 7.67 17.53
CA CYS A 40 14.17 6.52 17.14
C CYS A 40 14.35 6.38 15.63
N GLN A 41 13.53 7.03 14.84
CA GLN A 41 13.46 6.96 13.37
C GLN A 41 13.38 5.54 12.79
N ASP A 42 13.06 4.54 13.63
CA ASP A 42 12.90 3.19 13.14
C ASP A 42 11.59 3.06 12.35
N ARG A 43 11.67 2.40 11.19
CA ARG A 43 10.53 2.23 10.29
C ARG A 43 9.37 1.41 10.87
N HIS A 44 9.62 0.63 11.94
CA HIS A 44 8.61 -0.15 12.64
C HIS A 44 8.01 0.60 13.84
N CYS A 45 8.54 1.77 14.16
CA CYS A 45 8.04 2.58 15.26
C CYS A 45 6.70 3.24 14.88
N PRO A 46 5.60 2.97 15.59
CA PRO A 46 4.30 3.56 15.28
C PRO A 46 4.28 5.08 15.47
N LYS A 47 5.06 5.62 16.45
CA LYS A 47 5.20 7.07 16.66
C LYS A 47 5.86 7.74 15.46
N CYS A 48 7.04 7.24 15.02
CA CYS A 48 7.77 7.80 13.88
C CYS A 48 7.05 7.55 12.55
N GLY A 49 6.36 6.42 12.41
CA GLY A 49 5.57 6.10 11.22
C GLY A 49 4.37 7.02 11.03
N ASN A 50 3.74 7.45 12.14
CA ASN A 50 2.61 8.36 12.08
C ASN A 50 3.00 9.74 11.55
N ASP A 51 4.10 10.33 12.03
CA ASP A 51 4.55 11.65 11.57
C ASP A 51 4.85 11.63 10.06
N LYS A 52 5.56 10.59 9.59
CA LYS A 52 5.83 10.42 8.16
C LYS A 52 4.57 10.20 7.34
N ALA A 53 3.57 9.52 7.91
CA ALA A 53 2.29 9.30 7.26
C ALA A 53 1.51 10.62 7.09
N GLU A 54 1.53 11.49 8.08
CA GLU A 54 0.90 12.81 8.03
C GLU A 54 1.58 13.74 7.02
N GLU A 55 2.92 13.79 7.02
CA GLU A 55 3.69 14.55 6.04
C GLU A 55 3.39 14.08 4.61
N TRP A 56 3.43 12.77 4.38
CA TRP A 56 3.10 12.16 3.09
C TRP A 56 1.66 12.48 2.67
N LEU A 57 0.71 12.39 3.60
CA LEU A 57 -0.71 12.68 3.35
C LEU A 57 -0.91 14.12 2.89
N THR A 58 -0.26 15.07 3.54
CA THR A 58 -0.29 16.49 3.16
C THR A 58 0.23 16.68 1.74
N MET A 59 1.37 16.08 1.41
CA MET A 59 1.94 16.15 0.06
C MET A 59 1.01 15.52 -0.99
N GLN A 60 0.42 14.36 -0.70
CA GLN A 60 -0.45 13.69 -1.68
C GLN A 60 -1.77 14.42 -1.89
N ASN A 61 -2.35 14.99 -0.83
CA ASN A 61 -3.57 15.78 -0.96
C ASN A 61 -3.38 17.02 -1.86
N ALA A 62 -2.21 17.64 -1.82
CA ALA A 62 -1.87 18.76 -2.70
C ALA A 62 -1.73 18.39 -4.18
N LEU A 63 -1.56 17.09 -4.47
CA LEU A 63 -1.43 16.56 -5.85
C LEU A 63 -2.75 16.01 -6.41
N LEU A 64 -3.82 16.00 -5.62
CA LEU A 64 -5.11 15.49 -6.08
C LEU A 64 -5.70 16.40 -7.17
N LEU A 65 -6.12 15.77 -8.26
CA LEU A 65 -6.86 16.41 -9.33
C LEU A 65 -8.35 16.54 -8.95
N PRO A 66 -9.08 17.53 -9.48
CA PRO A 66 -10.52 17.71 -9.23
C PRO A 66 -11.36 16.71 -10.04
N VAL A 67 -11.12 15.41 -9.83
CA VAL A 67 -11.80 14.30 -10.50
C VAL A 67 -12.20 13.23 -9.49
N THR A 68 -13.13 12.36 -9.85
CA THR A 68 -13.41 11.14 -9.08
C THR A 68 -12.17 10.22 -9.11
N TYR A 69 -11.83 9.65 -7.98
CA TYR A 69 -10.78 8.65 -7.88
C TYR A 69 -11.40 7.26 -7.69
N PHE A 70 -10.64 6.24 -8.08
CA PHE A 70 -11.00 4.84 -7.91
C PHE A 70 -9.96 4.13 -7.06
N MET A 71 -10.44 3.33 -6.11
CA MET A 71 -9.58 2.39 -5.39
C MET A 71 -9.69 1.02 -6.04
N LEU A 72 -8.54 0.49 -6.46
CA LEU A 72 -8.44 -0.86 -7.01
C LEU A 72 -7.64 -1.73 -6.04
N THR A 73 -8.18 -2.90 -5.72
CA THR A 73 -7.47 -3.89 -4.91
C THR A 73 -7.18 -5.11 -5.76
N PHE A 74 -5.91 -5.47 -5.83
CA PHE A 74 -5.43 -6.70 -6.46
C PHE A 74 -4.92 -7.64 -5.38
N THR A 75 -5.34 -8.89 -5.38
CA THR A 75 -4.92 -9.87 -4.39
C THR A 75 -4.22 -11.05 -5.05
N LEU A 76 -3.09 -11.47 -4.50
CA LEU A 76 -2.49 -12.75 -4.89
C LEU A 76 -3.27 -13.89 -4.26
N PRO A 77 -3.55 -14.97 -5.00
CA PRO A 77 -4.18 -16.15 -4.41
C PRO A 77 -3.29 -16.79 -3.35
N ASP A 78 -3.91 -17.39 -2.35
CA ASP A 78 -3.27 -18.07 -1.22
C ASP A 78 -2.27 -19.16 -1.65
N THR A 79 -2.56 -19.85 -2.75
CA THR A 79 -1.69 -20.84 -3.37
C THR A 79 -0.32 -20.30 -3.81
N LEU A 80 -0.15 -18.97 -3.91
CA LEU A 80 1.12 -18.30 -4.16
C LEU A 80 1.87 -17.91 -2.87
N ASN A 81 1.26 -18.04 -1.70
CA ASN A 81 1.82 -17.50 -0.46
C ASN A 81 3.21 -18.02 -0.12
N ASP A 82 3.45 -19.31 -0.27
CA ASP A 82 4.76 -19.93 0.02
C ASP A 82 5.86 -19.43 -0.91
N VAL A 83 5.57 -19.38 -2.22
CA VAL A 83 6.48 -18.85 -3.22
C VAL A 83 6.76 -17.38 -2.97
N ALA A 84 5.72 -16.60 -2.64
CA ALA A 84 5.83 -15.17 -2.35
C ALA A 84 6.66 -14.89 -1.11
N ARG A 85 6.45 -15.63 0.00
CA ARG A 85 7.21 -15.45 1.25
C ARG A 85 8.71 -15.71 1.05
N ARG A 86 9.04 -16.75 0.30
CA ARG A 86 10.44 -17.13 0.06
C ARG A 86 11.14 -16.23 -0.96
N ASN A 87 10.38 -15.55 -1.83
CA ASN A 87 10.89 -14.76 -2.97
C ASN A 87 10.31 -13.35 -3.01
N GLN A 88 10.16 -12.69 -1.87
CA GLN A 88 9.41 -11.43 -1.71
C GLN A 88 9.80 -10.35 -2.72
N LYS A 89 11.09 -10.04 -2.85
CA LYS A 89 11.56 -8.98 -3.74
C LYS A 89 11.15 -9.21 -5.19
N PHE A 90 11.27 -10.44 -5.68
CA PHE A 90 10.92 -10.80 -7.04
C PHE A 90 9.39 -10.82 -7.23
N ILE A 91 8.68 -11.56 -6.38
CA ILE A 91 7.22 -11.74 -6.52
C ILE A 91 6.46 -10.41 -6.33
N TYR A 92 6.84 -9.57 -5.37
CA TYR A 92 6.18 -8.28 -5.18
C TYR A 92 6.48 -7.32 -6.34
N SER A 93 7.70 -7.30 -6.87
CA SER A 93 8.01 -6.53 -8.08
C SER A 93 7.20 -7.02 -9.30
N LEU A 94 7.09 -8.34 -9.45
CA LEU A 94 6.28 -8.95 -10.49
C LEU A 94 4.80 -8.58 -10.34
N PHE A 95 4.29 -8.63 -9.13
CA PHE A 95 2.92 -8.29 -8.78
C PHE A 95 2.58 -6.84 -9.17
N PHE A 96 3.39 -5.87 -8.74
CA PHE A 96 3.20 -4.47 -9.14
C PHE A 96 3.22 -4.29 -10.65
N LYS A 97 4.23 -4.83 -11.33
CA LYS A 97 4.38 -4.70 -12.80
C LYS A 97 3.19 -5.28 -13.57
N THR A 98 2.72 -6.46 -13.16
CA THR A 98 1.66 -7.14 -13.91
C THR A 98 0.28 -6.57 -13.61
N ALA A 99 0.00 -6.15 -12.38
CA ALA A 99 -1.23 -5.46 -12.01
C ALA A 99 -1.33 -4.09 -12.72
N ALA A 100 -0.26 -3.29 -12.66
CA ALA A 100 -0.19 -2.02 -13.37
C ALA A 100 -0.37 -2.17 -14.88
N ALA A 101 0.34 -3.14 -15.49
CA ALA A 101 0.22 -3.41 -16.92
C ALA A 101 -1.15 -3.95 -17.34
N ALA A 102 -1.86 -4.65 -16.44
CA ALA A 102 -3.23 -5.09 -16.70
C ALA A 102 -4.20 -3.92 -16.67
N LEU A 103 -4.07 -3.04 -15.68
CA LEU A 103 -4.88 -1.84 -15.55
C LEU A 103 -4.69 -0.89 -16.73
N GLN A 104 -3.45 -0.56 -17.09
CA GLN A 104 -3.14 0.31 -18.22
C GLN A 104 -3.65 -0.26 -19.55
N LYS A 105 -3.56 -1.60 -19.74
CA LYS A 105 -4.06 -2.23 -20.96
C LYS A 105 -5.56 -2.01 -21.17
N LEU A 106 -6.36 -2.12 -20.10
CA LEU A 106 -7.81 -1.89 -20.18
C LEU A 106 -8.12 -0.39 -20.29
N ALA A 107 -7.42 0.44 -19.53
CA ALA A 107 -7.65 1.88 -19.55
C ALA A 107 -7.35 2.51 -20.92
N ALA A 108 -6.38 1.97 -21.67
CA ALA A 108 -6.06 2.43 -23.02
C ALA A 108 -7.18 2.14 -24.03
N ASP A 109 -8.10 1.21 -23.75
CA ASP A 109 -9.24 0.93 -24.64
C ASP A 109 -10.23 2.11 -24.60
N PRO A 110 -10.57 2.72 -25.77
CA PRO A 110 -11.54 3.82 -25.85
C PRO A 110 -12.93 3.50 -25.33
N LYS A 111 -13.29 2.21 -25.21
CA LYS A 111 -14.57 1.79 -24.61
C LYS A 111 -14.65 2.10 -23.11
N PHE A 112 -13.51 2.27 -22.44
CA PHE A 112 -13.43 2.53 -21.01
C PHE A 112 -12.94 3.95 -20.72
N VAL A 113 -11.63 4.20 -20.83
CA VAL A 113 -11.03 5.53 -20.63
C VAL A 113 -10.45 6.08 -21.92
N GLY A 114 -9.75 5.24 -22.70
CA GLY A 114 -9.08 5.66 -23.93
C GLY A 114 -7.84 6.51 -23.67
N GLY A 115 -7.17 6.31 -22.51
CA GLY A 115 -6.02 7.09 -22.12
C GLY A 115 -5.09 6.36 -21.15
N GLN A 116 -3.94 6.97 -20.90
CA GLN A 116 -2.96 6.51 -19.94
C GLN A 116 -3.35 7.00 -18.52
N LEU A 117 -3.67 6.07 -17.63
CA LEU A 117 -4.03 6.41 -16.25
C LEU A 117 -2.83 6.86 -15.43
N GLY A 118 -3.03 7.88 -14.59
CA GLY A 118 -2.19 8.18 -13.45
C GLY A 118 -2.69 7.42 -12.21
N PHE A 119 -1.81 6.66 -11.57
CA PHE A 119 -2.12 5.98 -10.32
C PHE A 119 -0.86 5.67 -9.51
N PHE A 120 -1.03 5.50 -8.22
CA PHE A 120 0.01 4.96 -7.34
C PHE A 120 -0.52 3.77 -6.55
N GLY A 121 0.38 2.94 -6.03
CA GLY A 121 -0.02 1.72 -5.33
C GLY A 121 0.76 1.46 -4.07
N VAL A 122 0.09 0.84 -3.10
CA VAL A 122 0.65 0.42 -1.82
C VAL A 122 0.48 -1.07 -1.64
N LEU A 123 1.58 -1.78 -1.33
CA LEU A 123 1.55 -3.20 -0.99
C LEU A 123 1.22 -3.37 0.49
N GLN A 124 0.21 -4.17 0.76
CA GLN A 124 -0.04 -4.75 2.07
C GLN A 124 0.21 -6.26 2.02
N THR A 125 0.75 -6.82 3.10
CA THR A 125 1.08 -8.25 3.14
C THR A 125 0.36 -9.02 4.25
N TRP A 126 -0.65 -8.39 4.87
CA TRP A 126 -1.44 -8.98 5.96
C TRP A 126 -2.92 -8.65 5.82
N ALA A 127 -3.77 -9.55 6.24
CA ALA A 127 -5.20 -9.38 6.39
C ALA A 127 -5.55 -8.74 7.76
N ARG A 128 -6.84 -8.59 8.07
CA ARG A 128 -7.30 -7.98 9.34
C ARG A 128 -6.91 -8.80 10.57
N ASP A 129 -6.79 -10.11 10.42
CA ASP A 129 -6.33 -11.09 11.42
C ASP A 129 -4.80 -11.24 11.47
N LEU A 130 -4.06 -10.38 10.75
CA LEU A 130 -2.62 -10.42 10.56
C LEU A 130 -2.09 -11.65 9.80
N ALA A 131 -2.96 -12.49 9.24
CA ALA A 131 -2.55 -13.55 8.34
C ALA A 131 -1.84 -12.98 7.10
N TYR A 132 -0.89 -13.75 6.57
CA TYR A 132 -0.15 -13.32 5.38
C TYR A 132 -1.07 -13.32 4.16
N HIS A 133 -1.29 -12.14 3.60
CA HIS A 133 -2.24 -11.89 2.53
C HIS A 133 -1.76 -10.74 1.62
N PRO A 134 -0.86 -11.04 0.65
CA PRO A 134 -0.33 -10.00 -0.22
C PRO A 134 -1.41 -9.41 -1.13
N HIS A 135 -1.62 -8.11 -1.03
CA HIS A 135 -2.51 -7.36 -1.91
C HIS A 135 -1.98 -5.95 -2.15
N ILE A 136 -2.33 -5.39 -3.30
CA ILE A 136 -1.98 -4.03 -3.68
C ILE A 136 -3.25 -3.21 -3.75
N HIS A 137 -3.26 -2.06 -3.08
CA HIS A 137 -4.22 -1.01 -3.33
C HIS A 137 -3.63 0.01 -4.29
N TYR A 138 -4.28 0.23 -5.42
CA TYR A 138 -4.02 1.36 -6.29
C TYR A 138 -5.07 2.44 -6.07
N ILE A 139 -4.64 3.71 -6.05
CA ILE A 139 -5.50 4.87 -6.18
C ILE A 139 -5.26 5.44 -7.57
N ALA A 140 -6.30 5.43 -8.40
CA ALA A 140 -6.26 5.88 -9.77
C ALA A 140 -7.18 7.07 -9.98
N ALA A 141 -6.73 8.08 -10.69
CA ALA A 141 -7.58 9.17 -11.13
C ALA A 141 -8.66 8.64 -12.10
N GLY A 142 -9.86 9.19 -12.03
CA GLY A 142 -10.98 8.85 -12.91
C GLY A 142 -10.84 9.44 -14.30
N GLY A 143 -9.74 9.12 -14.95
CA GLY A 143 -9.40 9.54 -16.29
C GLY A 143 -7.92 9.39 -16.58
N GLY A 144 -7.50 9.69 -17.79
CA GLY A 144 -6.11 9.58 -18.22
C GLY A 144 -5.76 10.53 -19.36
N LEU A 145 -4.49 10.66 -19.62
CA LEU A 145 -4.00 11.44 -20.75
C LEU A 145 -4.13 10.64 -22.05
N SER A 146 -4.55 11.30 -23.13
CA SER A 146 -4.48 10.74 -24.47
C SER A 146 -3.06 10.28 -24.81
N ALA A 147 -2.91 9.40 -25.79
CA ALA A 147 -1.61 8.82 -26.16
C ALA A 147 -0.54 9.85 -26.50
N ASP A 148 -0.94 11.00 -27.05
CA ASP A 148 -0.10 12.14 -27.36
C ASP A 148 0.08 13.14 -26.20
N GLY A 149 -0.58 12.88 -25.05
CA GLY A 149 -0.52 13.73 -23.85
C GLY A 149 -1.29 15.05 -23.97
N SER A 150 -2.00 15.30 -25.09
CA SER A 150 -2.62 16.61 -25.37
C SER A 150 -3.99 16.81 -24.72
N ALA A 151 -4.69 15.72 -24.35
CA ALA A 151 -6.06 15.79 -23.87
C ALA A 151 -6.31 14.87 -22.67
N TRP A 152 -7.15 15.33 -21.74
CA TRP A 152 -7.69 14.49 -20.67
C TRP A 152 -8.88 13.69 -21.17
N LYS A 153 -8.85 12.39 -20.93
CA LYS A 153 -9.93 11.44 -21.20
C LYS A 153 -10.58 11.05 -19.89
N ALA A 154 -11.76 11.61 -19.59
CA ALA A 154 -12.47 11.31 -18.37
C ALA A 154 -13.06 9.89 -18.38
N ALA A 155 -12.96 9.17 -17.26
CA ALA A 155 -13.73 7.97 -17.00
C ALA A 155 -15.17 8.33 -16.65
N ARG A 156 -16.06 7.34 -16.61
CA ARG A 156 -17.40 7.50 -16.02
C ARG A 156 -17.28 7.64 -14.50
N GLU A 157 -18.21 8.34 -13.86
CA GLU A 157 -18.13 8.61 -12.41
C GLU A 157 -18.12 7.35 -11.55
N ASP A 158 -18.82 6.31 -11.97
CA ASP A 158 -19.04 5.05 -11.23
C ASP A 158 -18.29 3.85 -11.85
N PHE A 159 -17.56 4.05 -12.95
CA PHE A 159 -16.95 2.97 -13.69
C PHE A 159 -15.62 3.35 -14.33
N LEU A 160 -14.56 2.64 -13.97
CA LEU A 160 -13.23 2.81 -14.56
C LEU A 160 -12.93 1.74 -15.61
N VAL A 161 -12.94 0.47 -15.20
CA VAL A 161 -12.65 -0.69 -16.06
C VAL A 161 -13.45 -1.93 -15.61
N PRO A 162 -13.72 -2.91 -16.51
CA PRO A 162 -14.44 -4.13 -16.15
C PRO A 162 -13.56 -5.07 -15.30
N VAL A 163 -13.93 -5.24 -14.04
CA VAL A 163 -13.17 -6.01 -13.03
C VAL A 163 -12.90 -7.46 -13.45
N LYS A 164 -13.89 -8.15 -14.05
CA LYS A 164 -13.71 -9.54 -14.51
C LYS A 164 -12.65 -9.66 -15.61
N ALA A 165 -12.63 -8.71 -16.55
CA ALA A 165 -11.60 -8.67 -17.59
C ALA A 165 -10.24 -8.33 -17.01
N LEU A 166 -10.19 -7.37 -16.06
CA LEU A 166 -8.98 -6.97 -15.36
C LEU A 166 -8.33 -8.15 -14.60
N SER A 167 -9.15 -8.93 -13.87
CA SER A 167 -8.71 -10.14 -13.18
C SER A 167 -8.06 -11.16 -14.12
N LYS A 168 -8.72 -11.46 -15.25
CA LYS A 168 -8.19 -12.40 -16.24
C LYS A 168 -6.89 -11.95 -16.87
N ILE A 169 -6.79 -10.66 -17.24
CA ILE A 169 -5.58 -10.07 -17.83
C ILE A 169 -4.44 -10.06 -16.80
N PHE A 170 -4.72 -9.68 -15.55
CA PHE A 170 -3.74 -9.68 -14.47
C PHE A 170 -3.17 -11.08 -14.25
N ARG A 171 -4.04 -12.10 -14.07
CA ARG A 171 -3.64 -13.50 -13.91
C ARG A 171 -2.77 -14.00 -15.08
N ALA A 172 -3.19 -13.71 -16.32
CA ALA A 172 -2.45 -14.13 -17.51
C ALA A 172 -1.06 -13.47 -17.57
N LYS A 173 -0.98 -12.14 -17.37
CA LYS A 173 0.30 -11.43 -17.35
C LYS A 173 1.22 -11.92 -16.25
N PHE A 174 0.71 -12.17 -15.05
CA PHE A 174 1.50 -12.68 -13.92
C PHE A 174 2.03 -14.09 -14.23
N ARG A 175 1.17 -14.99 -14.71
CA ARG A 175 1.55 -16.35 -15.10
C ARG A 175 2.65 -16.33 -16.17
N ASP A 176 2.46 -15.57 -17.24
CA ASP A 176 3.40 -15.55 -18.37
C ASP A 176 4.75 -14.93 -17.98
N ALA A 177 4.74 -13.96 -17.09
CA ALA A 177 5.96 -13.39 -16.55
C ALA A 177 6.67 -14.34 -15.56
N LEU A 178 5.92 -15.10 -14.73
CA LEU A 178 6.49 -16.07 -13.81
C LEU A 178 7.07 -17.30 -14.55
N LYS A 179 6.50 -17.69 -15.70
CA LYS A 179 7.05 -18.76 -16.58
C LYS A 179 8.50 -18.51 -17.00
N LYS A 180 8.94 -17.23 -17.03
CA LYS A 180 10.35 -16.88 -17.30
C LYS A 180 11.30 -17.29 -16.19
N LYS A 181 10.78 -17.79 -15.07
CA LYS A 181 11.52 -18.38 -13.94
C LYS A 181 10.99 -19.81 -13.69
N PRO A 182 11.39 -20.82 -14.50
CA PRO A 182 10.80 -22.16 -14.49
C PRO A 182 10.83 -22.81 -13.10
N ALA A 183 11.91 -22.66 -12.34
CA ALA A 183 12.05 -23.24 -11.02
C ALA A 183 11.05 -22.67 -9.98
N LEU A 184 10.64 -21.40 -10.12
CA LEU A 184 9.59 -20.81 -9.29
C LEU A 184 8.20 -21.17 -9.81
N PHE A 185 8.04 -21.20 -11.13
CA PHE A 185 6.76 -21.53 -11.74
C PHE A 185 6.33 -22.96 -11.40
N ALA A 186 7.27 -23.91 -11.38
CA ALA A 186 7.01 -25.31 -11.01
C ALA A 186 6.57 -25.51 -9.55
N GLN A 187 6.81 -24.54 -8.67
CA GLN A 187 6.37 -24.59 -7.28
C GLN A 187 4.93 -24.12 -7.08
N VAL A 188 4.30 -23.56 -8.12
CA VAL A 188 2.93 -23.05 -8.05
C VAL A 188 1.94 -24.10 -8.50
N PRO A 189 0.95 -24.47 -7.69
CA PRO A 189 -0.08 -25.43 -8.05
C PRO A 189 -0.84 -25.02 -9.32
N SER A 190 -1.16 -25.99 -10.18
CA SER A 190 -1.81 -25.73 -11.48
C SER A 190 -3.19 -25.07 -11.35
N GLU A 191 -3.95 -25.40 -10.30
CA GLU A 191 -5.26 -24.83 -10.00
C GLU A 191 -5.21 -23.31 -9.76
N THR A 192 -4.05 -22.76 -9.35
CA THR A 192 -3.84 -21.31 -9.21
C THR A 192 -4.19 -20.54 -10.49
N TRP A 193 -3.94 -21.15 -11.63
CA TRP A 193 -4.16 -20.54 -12.94
C TRP A 193 -5.56 -20.77 -13.50
N GLN A 194 -6.35 -21.62 -12.86
CA GLN A 194 -7.73 -21.94 -13.27
C GLN A 194 -8.76 -21.12 -12.50
N LYS A 195 -8.44 -20.71 -11.28
CA LYS A 195 -9.31 -19.89 -10.44
C LYS A 195 -9.34 -18.43 -10.91
N ASP A 196 -10.44 -17.75 -10.67
CA ASP A 196 -10.48 -16.29 -10.82
C ASP A 196 -9.69 -15.63 -9.69
N TRP A 197 -8.85 -14.67 -10.07
CA TRP A 197 -8.08 -13.90 -9.10
C TRP A 197 -8.89 -12.70 -8.61
N VAL A 198 -8.74 -12.39 -7.33
CA VAL A 198 -9.52 -11.31 -6.73
C VAL A 198 -8.98 -9.96 -7.18
N VAL A 199 -9.85 -9.20 -7.84
CA VAL A 199 -9.65 -7.79 -8.16
C VAL A 199 -10.94 -7.07 -7.81
N HIS A 200 -10.82 -5.93 -7.15
CA HIS A 200 -11.93 -5.03 -6.83
C HIS A 200 -11.63 -3.65 -7.38
N CYS A 201 -12.66 -2.90 -7.77
CA CYS A 201 -12.55 -1.52 -8.23
C CYS A 201 -13.82 -0.78 -7.80
N GLU A 202 -13.65 0.31 -7.06
CA GLU A 202 -14.76 1.13 -6.59
C GLU A 202 -14.41 2.62 -6.66
N PRO A 203 -15.38 3.51 -6.95
CA PRO A 203 -15.19 4.94 -6.84
C PRO A 203 -15.04 5.36 -5.37
N VAL A 204 -14.14 6.30 -5.09
CA VAL A 204 -13.81 6.79 -3.74
C VAL A 204 -13.91 8.31 -3.62
N GLY A 205 -14.67 8.94 -4.49
CA GLY A 205 -14.87 10.38 -4.53
C GLY A 205 -13.59 11.15 -4.85
N SER A 206 -13.28 12.21 -4.12
CA SER A 206 -12.08 13.05 -4.33
C SER A 206 -10.74 12.33 -4.08
N GLY A 207 -10.76 11.11 -3.60
CA GLY A 207 -9.56 10.34 -3.26
C GLY A 207 -8.98 10.60 -1.86
N GLU A 208 -9.33 11.68 -1.20
CA GLU A 208 -8.79 12.06 0.13
C GLU A 208 -8.96 10.95 1.19
N ARG A 209 -10.17 10.36 1.26
CA ARG A 209 -10.46 9.27 2.22
C ARG A 209 -9.60 8.04 1.95
N ALA A 210 -9.41 7.71 0.66
CA ALA A 210 -8.62 6.56 0.26
C ALA A 210 -7.12 6.78 0.56
N ILE A 211 -6.60 7.98 0.29
CA ILE A 211 -5.23 8.36 0.62
C ILE A 211 -5.02 8.30 2.14
N LYS A 212 -5.95 8.87 2.93
CA LYS A 212 -5.91 8.81 4.40
C LYS A 212 -5.96 7.39 4.93
N TYR A 213 -6.74 6.51 4.31
CA TYR A 213 -6.79 5.09 4.65
C TYR A 213 -5.45 4.40 4.37
N LEU A 214 -4.78 4.72 3.25
CA LEU A 214 -3.54 4.06 2.84
C LEU A 214 -2.29 4.60 3.54
N ALA A 215 -2.29 5.85 4.01
CA ALA A 215 -1.12 6.50 4.59
C ALA A 215 -0.39 5.67 5.67
N PRO A 216 -1.07 5.06 6.66
CA PRO A 216 -0.41 4.22 7.66
C PRO A 216 0.32 3.01 7.07
N TYR A 217 -0.20 2.43 5.99
CA TYR A 217 0.36 1.22 5.38
C TYR A 217 1.60 1.49 4.54
N ILE A 218 1.75 2.71 4.01
CA ILE A 218 2.97 3.13 3.29
C ILE A 218 4.17 3.06 4.22
N PHE A 219 3.98 3.43 5.50
CA PHE A 219 5.01 3.38 6.52
C PHE A 219 5.03 2.05 7.30
N ARG A 220 4.30 1.02 6.82
CA ARG A 220 4.31 -0.35 7.30
C ARG A 220 3.86 -0.52 8.76
N VAL A 221 2.93 0.30 9.20
CA VAL A 221 2.30 0.13 10.51
C VAL A 221 1.22 -0.94 10.41
N ALA A 222 1.54 -2.18 10.78
CA ALA A 222 0.58 -3.30 10.75
C ALA A 222 -0.51 -3.13 11.82
N ILE A 223 -0.14 -2.60 12.99
CA ILE A 223 -1.05 -2.34 14.11
C ILE A 223 -0.88 -0.87 14.50
N SER A 224 -1.95 -0.08 14.38
CA SER A 224 -1.97 1.28 14.91
C SER A 224 -2.30 1.27 16.40
N ASN A 225 -1.84 2.30 17.14
CA ASN A 225 -2.16 2.45 18.57
C ASN A 225 -3.66 2.42 18.86
N ARG A 226 -4.50 2.84 17.91
CA ARG A 226 -5.98 2.80 18.04
C ARG A 226 -6.56 1.38 18.12
N ARG A 227 -5.79 0.38 17.70
CA ARG A 227 -6.19 -1.04 17.77
C ARG A 227 -5.75 -1.72 19.06
N LEU A 228 -4.87 -1.08 19.82
CA LEU A 228 -4.47 -1.52 21.16
C LEU A 228 -5.46 -0.90 22.15
N LEU A 229 -6.43 -1.67 22.59
CA LEU A 229 -7.49 -1.19 23.48
C LEU A 229 -7.09 -1.29 24.95
N LYS A 230 -6.43 -2.37 25.33
CA LYS A 230 -6.05 -2.67 26.71
C LYS A 230 -4.88 -3.65 26.74
N LEU A 231 -4.03 -3.51 27.74
CA LEU A 231 -3.04 -4.52 28.11
C LEU A 231 -3.36 -4.99 29.53
N GLU A 232 -3.81 -6.22 29.67
CA GLU A 232 -4.21 -6.76 30.96
C GLU A 232 -3.70 -8.19 31.10
N ASN A 233 -3.02 -8.49 32.22
CA ASN A 233 -2.48 -9.82 32.51
C ASN A 233 -1.61 -10.41 31.41
N GLY A 234 -0.86 -9.56 30.67
CA GLY A 234 -0.01 -9.98 29.56
C GLY A 234 -0.73 -10.21 28.22
N ASN A 235 -2.04 -9.95 28.15
CA ASN A 235 -2.84 -10.02 26.93
C ASN A 235 -3.15 -8.61 26.40
N VAL A 236 -3.18 -8.50 25.05
CA VAL A 236 -3.44 -7.25 24.31
C VAL A 236 -4.81 -7.33 23.66
#